data_2f5858c990fc504d7f6d3455ecafd2f3
#
_entry.id   2f5858c990fc504d7f6d3455ecafd2f3
#
_cell.length_a   1.000
_cell.length_b   1.000
_cell.length_c   1.000
_cell.angle_alpha   90.00
_cell.angle_beta   90.00
_cell.angle_gamma   90.00
#
_symmetry.space_group_name_H-M   'P 1'
#
loop_
_entity.id
_entity.type
_entity.pdbx_description
1 polymer ?
#
loop_
_entity_poly.entity_id
_entity_poly.type
_entity_poly.pdbx_seq_one_letter_code
_entity_poly.pdbx_strand_id
1 'polypeptide(L)'
;MKKYLSILFALLIVVGITGCKKKEDDVLHLGLNAIIVEIDQEEQMLYVSDTEHGDLFGERAAIDCSKAIERDCFLYVDYDSDTTDNLRFIEFEDLLVGDMIILGIYESELKRTDSILVEDIQLSTQRLD
;
A
#
# COMPACT_ATOMS: atom_id res chain seq x y z
N MET A 1 22.72 -6.95 43.93
CA MET A 1 21.42 -6.87 43.26
C MET A 1 21.21 -5.57 42.53
N LYS A 2 21.57 -4.45 43.06
CA LYS A 2 21.39 -3.14 42.37
C LYS A 2 22.20 -2.99 41.08
N LYS A 3 23.34 -3.67 40.98
CA LYS A 3 24.19 -3.61 39.77
C LYS A 3 23.55 -4.30 38.55
N TYR A 4 22.77 -5.35 38.76
CA TYR A 4 22.13 -6.11 37.68
C TYR A 4 20.91 -5.40 37.15
N LEU A 5 20.18 -4.66 37.99
CA LEU A 5 19.01 -3.88 37.56
C LEU A 5 19.41 -2.74 36.64
N SER A 6 20.55 -2.08 36.89
CA SER A 6 21.05 -0.98 36.05
C SER A 6 21.47 -1.47 34.66
N ILE A 7 22.08 -2.64 34.57
CA ILE A 7 22.52 -3.24 33.31
C ILE A 7 21.29 -3.65 32.46
N LEU A 8 20.29 -4.23 33.12
CA LEU A 8 19.05 -4.63 32.44
C LEU A 8 18.30 -3.43 31.87
N PHE A 9 18.26 -2.34 32.62
CA PHE A 9 17.60 -1.12 32.19
C PHE A 9 18.31 -0.47 30.99
N ALA A 10 19.63 -0.47 30.97
CA ALA A 10 20.43 0.05 29.85
C ALA A 10 20.22 -0.78 28.57
N LEU A 11 20.07 -2.10 28.70
CA LEU A 11 19.84 -2.98 27.58
C LEU A 11 18.47 -2.73 26.95
N LEU A 12 17.44 -2.47 27.73
CA LEU A 12 16.09 -2.16 27.25
C LEU A 12 16.03 -0.85 26.46
N ILE A 13 16.78 0.16 26.89
CA ILE A 13 16.84 1.45 26.19
C ILE A 13 17.49 1.31 24.81
N VAL A 14 18.56 0.52 24.70
CA VAL A 14 19.28 0.30 23.43
C VAL A 14 18.38 -0.42 22.42
N VAL A 15 17.61 -1.41 22.84
CA VAL A 15 16.67 -2.14 21.98
C VAL A 15 15.55 -1.21 21.48
N GLY A 16 15.05 -0.32 22.35
CA GLY A 16 14.02 0.65 21.97
C GLY A 16 14.49 1.63 20.92
N ILE A 17 15.72 2.13 21.02
CA ILE A 17 16.29 3.08 20.06
C ILE A 17 16.51 2.41 18.69
N THR A 18 16.98 1.16 18.68
CA THR A 18 17.21 0.40 17.45
C THR A 18 15.89 0.12 16.71
N GLY A 19 14.80 -0.16 17.44
CA GLY A 19 13.47 -0.36 16.87
C GLY A 19 12.92 0.89 16.20
N CYS A 20 13.14 2.07 16.77
CA CYS A 20 12.70 3.33 16.21
C CYS A 20 13.44 3.69 14.91
N LYS A 21 14.73 3.41 14.80
CA LYS A 21 15.52 3.68 13.59
C LYS A 21 15.05 2.89 12.38
N LYS A 22 14.59 1.65 12.56
CA LYS A 22 14.09 0.79 11.46
C LYS A 22 12.83 1.36 10.81
N LYS A 23 11.96 2.03 11.57
CA LYS A 23 10.75 2.64 11.04
C LYS A 23 11.00 3.93 10.26
N GLU A 24 12.03 4.67 10.65
CA GLU A 24 12.39 5.94 10.00
C GLU A 24 13.06 5.74 8.64
N ASP A 25 13.70 4.57 8.43
CA ASP A 25 14.43 4.26 7.20
C ASP A 25 13.54 3.59 6.12
N ASP A 26 12.26 3.35 6.41
CA ASP A 26 11.34 2.72 5.45
C ASP A 26 10.75 3.78 4.53
N VAL A 27 10.98 3.63 3.23
CA VAL A 27 10.58 4.60 2.22
C VAL A 27 9.21 4.22 1.64
N LEU A 28 8.28 5.18 1.63
CA LEU A 28 7.00 5.01 0.97
C LEU A 28 7.12 5.33 -0.51
N HIS A 29 6.90 4.33 -1.35
CA HIS A 29 6.86 4.50 -2.79
C HIS A 29 5.44 4.80 -3.24
N LEU A 30 5.24 5.99 -3.81
CA LEU A 30 3.97 6.41 -4.41
C LEU A 30 4.07 6.28 -5.92
N GLY A 31 2.93 6.06 -6.57
CA GLY A 31 2.89 6.02 -8.03
C GLY A 31 3.29 4.70 -8.65
N LEU A 32 3.12 3.60 -7.94
CA LEU A 32 3.40 2.26 -8.47
C LEU A 32 2.20 1.76 -9.26
N ASN A 33 2.37 1.60 -10.56
CA ASN A 33 1.28 1.23 -11.48
C ASN A 33 1.09 -0.28 -11.54
N ALA A 34 -0.18 -0.71 -11.58
CA ALA A 34 -0.55 -2.12 -11.69
C ALA A 34 -1.91 -2.26 -12.37
N ILE A 35 -2.20 -3.49 -12.82
CA ILE A 35 -3.49 -3.84 -13.41
C ILE A 35 -4.13 -4.91 -12.53
N ILE A 36 -5.41 -4.74 -12.19
CA ILE A 36 -6.16 -5.69 -11.38
C ILE A 36 -6.50 -6.91 -12.24
N VAL A 37 -6.07 -8.10 -11.81
CA VAL A 37 -6.38 -9.36 -12.50
C VAL A 37 -7.41 -10.21 -11.75
N GLU A 38 -7.57 -10.00 -10.44
CA GLU A 38 -8.56 -10.69 -9.63
C GLU A 38 -8.88 -9.86 -8.38
N ILE A 39 -10.11 -9.95 -7.89
CA ILE A 39 -10.55 -9.28 -6.67
C ILE A 39 -11.18 -10.32 -5.72
N ASP A 40 -10.73 -10.36 -4.48
CA ASP A 40 -11.31 -11.16 -3.41
C ASP A 40 -11.96 -10.23 -2.41
N GLN A 41 -13.29 -10.10 -2.50
CA GLN A 41 -14.07 -9.17 -1.65
C GLN A 41 -14.05 -9.60 -0.19
N GLU A 42 -14.11 -10.90 0.09
CA GLU A 42 -14.16 -11.42 1.46
C GLU A 42 -12.86 -11.19 2.20
N GLU A 43 -11.74 -11.43 1.54
CA GLU A 43 -10.40 -11.28 2.13
C GLU A 43 -9.83 -9.87 1.98
N GLN A 44 -10.54 -8.97 1.28
CA GLN A 44 -10.11 -7.60 1.00
C GLN A 44 -8.75 -7.58 0.30
N MET A 45 -8.61 -8.45 -0.70
CA MET A 45 -7.37 -8.63 -1.46
C MET A 45 -7.58 -8.28 -2.92
N LEU A 46 -6.55 -7.68 -3.51
CA LEU A 46 -6.45 -7.53 -4.95
C LEU A 46 -5.28 -8.37 -5.44
N TYR A 47 -5.43 -8.97 -6.61
CA TYR A 47 -4.33 -9.61 -7.31
C TYR A 47 -4.04 -8.76 -8.53
N VAL A 48 -2.79 -8.36 -8.67
CA VAL A 48 -2.38 -7.40 -9.69
C VAL A 48 -1.23 -7.95 -10.53
N SER A 49 -1.13 -7.46 -11.75
CA SER A 49 0.02 -7.71 -12.61
C SER A 49 0.71 -6.39 -12.95
N ASP A 50 1.93 -6.48 -13.44
CA ASP A 50 2.65 -5.32 -13.95
C ASP A 50 1.95 -4.73 -15.15
N THR A 51 2.08 -3.42 -15.32
CA THR A 51 1.73 -2.75 -16.56
C THR A 51 2.79 -3.07 -17.63
N GLU A 52 2.55 -2.64 -18.87
CA GLU A 52 3.41 -2.93 -20.02
C GLU A 52 4.90 -2.63 -19.79
N HIS A 53 5.20 -1.63 -18.97
CA HIS A 53 6.58 -1.20 -18.70
C HIS A 53 7.06 -1.54 -17.29
N GLY A 54 6.25 -2.29 -16.51
CA GLY A 54 6.59 -2.62 -15.13
C GLY A 54 7.28 -3.97 -15.00
N ASP A 55 8.07 -4.13 -13.95
CA ASP A 55 8.73 -5.40 -13.62
C ASP A 55 8.69 -5.67 -12.11
N LEU A 56 7.76 -5.04 -11.39
CA LEU A 56 7.71 -5.07 -9.93
C LEU A 56 6.81 -6.19 -9.39
N PHE A 57 5.66 -6.42 -10.02
CA PHE A 57 4.63 -7.32 -9.51
C PHE A 57 4.57 -8.67 -10.24
N GLY A 58 5.16 -8.75 -11.43
CA GLY A 58 5.09 -9.95 -12.26
C GLY A 58 3.68 -10.15 -12.81
N GLU A 59 3.30 -11.42 -13.00
CA GLU A 59 2.00 -11.77 -13.56
C GLU A 59 0.87 -11.73 -12.53
N ARG A 60 1.21 -11.95 -11.24
CA ARG A 60 0.20 -11.99 -10.18
C ARG A 60 0.87 -11.73 -8.83
N ALA A 61 0.54 -10.61 -8.21
CA ALA A 61 0.98 -10.28 -6.87
C ALA A 61 -0.25 -10.03 -5.98
N ALA A 62 -0.21 -10.53 -4.76
CA ALA A 62 -1.29 -10.35 -3.79
C ALA A 62 -1.11 -9.02 -3.05
N ILE A 63 -2.14 -8.19 -3.11
CA ILE A 63 -2.17 -6.87 -2.46
C ILE A 63 -3.20 -6.88 -1.35
N ASP A 64 -2.75 -6.65 -0.11
CA ASP A 64 -3.60 -6.58 1.06
C ASP A 64 -4.16 -5.16 1.18
N CYS A 65 -5.46 -5.01 1.00
CA CYS A 65 -6.16 -3.73 1.01
C CYS A 65 -6.81 -3.40 2.35
N SER A 66 -6.65 -4.23 3.37
CA SER A 66 -7.33 -4.07 4.66
C SER A 66 -7.03 -2.72 5.32
N LYS A 67 -5.80 -2.27 5.27
CA LYS A 67 -5.39 -0.99 5.86
C LYS A 67 -5.96 0.19 5.08
N ALA A 68 -5.93 0.13 3.74
CA ALA A 68 -6.49 1.18 2.88
C ALA A 68 -8.00 1.28 3.05
N ILE A 69 -8.70 0.16 3.22
CA ILE A 69 -10.14 0.13 3.50
C ILE A 69 -10.43 0.77 4.86
N GLU A 70 -9.71 0.39 5.90
CA GLU A 70 -9.88 0.93 7.25
C GLU A 70 -9.69 2.44 7.29
N ARG A 71 -8.76 2.97 6.48
CA ARG A 71 -8.42 4.39 6.44
C ARG A 71 -9.13 5.18 5.36
N ASP A 72 -10.02 4.54 4.59
CA ASP A 72 -10.73 5.15 3.46
C ASP A 72 -9.78 5.83 2.46
N CYS A 73 -8.72 5.12 2.10
CA CYS A 73 -7.66 5.63 1.23
C CYS A 73 -7.79 5.13 -0.21
N PHE A 74 -9.01 5.14 -0.76
CA PHE A 74 -9.28 4.86 -2.17
C PHE A 74 -9.68 6.13 -2.87
N LEU A 75 -8.95 6.48 -3.93
CA LEU A 75 -9.08 7.76 -4.61
C LEU A 75 -9.34 7.56 -6.10
N TYR A 76 -10.08 8.51 -6.67
CA TYR A 76 -10.28 8.60 -8.11
C TYR A 76 -10.03 10.04 -8.54
N VAL A 77 -9.20 10.21 -9.57
CA VAL A 77 -8.91 11.52 -10.15
C VAL A 77 -9.47 11.54 -11.56
N ASP A 78 -10.39 12.48 -11.82
CA ASP A 78 -10.95 12.68 -13.16
C ASP A 78 -10.06 13.65 -13.94
N TYR A 79 -9.26 13.13 -14.85
CA TYR A 79 -8.31 13.92 -15.63
C TYR A 79 -8.97 14.80 -16.69
N ASP A 80 -10.22 14.49 -17.07
CA ASP A 80 -10.98 15.27 -18.06
C ASP A 80 -11.80 16.38 -17.42
N SER A 81 -11.76 16.54 -16.10
CA SER A 81 -12.52 17.58 -15.41
C SER A 81 -11.86 18.93 -15.60
N ASP A 82 -12.66 19.93 -16.00
CA ASP A 82 -12.22 21.31 -16.14
C ASP A 82 -12.17 22.06 -14.80
N THR A 83 -12.58 21.41 -13.72
CA THR A 83 -12.63 22.02 -12.37
C THR A 83 -11.46 21.56 -11.52
N THR A 84 -11.16 22.31 -10.47
CA THR A 84 -10.12 21.92 -9.50
C THR A 84 -10.59 20.79 -8.57
N ASP A 85 -11.89 20.48 -8.55
CA ASP A 85 -12.49 19.43 -7.74
C ASP A 85 -12.58 18.12 -8.54
N ASN A 86 -11.45 17.64 -9.04
CA ASN A 86 -11.40 16.42 -9.84
C ASN A 86 -11.07 15.18 -9.01
N LEU A 87 -10.78 15.34 -7.72
CA LEU A 87 -10.45 14.25 -6.81
C LEU A 87 -11.68 13.86 -6.00
N ARG A 88 -11.98 12.56 -5.92
CA ARG A 88 -13.03 12.06 -5.04
C ARG A 88 -12.61 10.73 -4.42
N PHE A 89 -13.22 10.41 -3.27
CA PHE A 89 -13.03 9.14 -2.59
C PHE A 89 -13.98 8.11 -3.18
N ILE A 90 -13.49 6.90 -3.37
CA ILE A 90 -14.27 5.76 -3.84
C ILE A 90 -14.17 4.62 -2.83
N GLU A 91 -14.90 3.55 -3.08
CA GLU A 91 -14.91 2.36 -2.23
C GLU A 91 -14.13 1.22 -2.90
N PHE A 92 -13.71 0.25 -2.09
CA PHE A 92 -13.07 -0.97 -2.60
C PHE A 92 -13.96 -1.67 -3.64
N GLU A 93 -15.28 -1.65 -3.40
CA GLU A 93 -16.29 -2.27 -4.27
C GLU A 93 -16.40 -1.60 -5.64
N ASP A 94 -15.88 -0.39 -5.78
CA ASP A 94 -15.89 0.33 -7.05
C ASP A 94 -14.81 -0.16 -8.02
N LEU A 95 -13.85 -0.95 -7.54
CA LEU A 95 -12.76 -1.48 -8.36
C LEU A 95 -13.21 -2.71 -9.14
N LEU A 96 -12.74 -2.82 -10.37
CA LEU A 96 -13.08 -3.93 -11.28
C LEU A 96 -11.80 -4.58 -11.84
N VAL A 97 -11.91 -5.86 -12.18
CA VAL A 97 -10.85 -6.56 -12.90
C VAL A 97 -10.61 -5.84 -14.23
N GLY A 98 -9.34 -5.62 -14.55
CA GLY A 98 -8.92 -4.87 -15.72
C GLY A 98 -8.61 -3.40 -15.46
N ASP A 99 -8.97 -2.89 -14.29
CA ASP A 99 -8.66 -1.51 -13.93
C ASP A 99 -7.16 -1.31 -13.77
N MET A 100 -6.67 -0.17 -14.23
CA MET A 100 -5.33 0.31 -13.91
C MET A 100 -5.40 1.11 -12.63
N ILE A 101 -4.49 0.81 -11.71
CA ILE A 101 -4.43 1.47 -10.41
C ILE A 101 -3.01 1.94 -10.12
N ILE A 102 -2.91 2.90 -9.20
CA ILE A 102 -1.65 3.44 -8.70
C ILE A 102 -1.61 3.16 -7.21
N LEU A 103 -0.53 2.51 -6.76
CA LEU A 103 -0.40 2.04 -5.40
C LEU A 103 0.66 2.83 -4.63
N GLY A 104 0.39 3.07 -3.34
CA GLY A 104 1.38 3.55 -2.38
C GLY A 104 1.80 2.41 -1.48
N ILE A 105 3.07 2.02 -1.52
CA ILE A 105 3.59 0.84 -0.82
C ILE A 105 4.94 1.18 -0.19
N TYR A 106 5.13 0.78 1.07
CA TYR A 106 6.43 0.90 1.73
C TYR A 106 7.43 -0.08 1.12
N GLU A 107 8.69 0.33 1.04
CA GLU A 107 9.76 -0.47 0.46
C GLU A 107 9.91 -1.84 1.13
N SER A 108 9.75 -1.90 2.45
CA SER A 108 9.81 -3.16 3.21
C SER A 108 8.73 -4.15 2.76
N GLU A 109 7.54 -3.64 2.37
CA GLU A 109 6.45 -4.48 1.87
C GLU A 109 6.73 -5.04 0.48
N LEU A 110 7.43 -4.30 -0.36
CA LEU A 110 7.78 -4.75 -1.71
C LEU A 110 8.68 -5.97 -1.73
N LYS A 111 9.36 -6.25 -0.64
CA LYS A 111 10.25 -7.42 -0.51
C LYS A 111 9.54 -8.67 -0.03
N ARG A 112 8.26 -8.57 0.32
CA ARG A 112 7.47 -9.69 0.82
C ARG A 112 7.04 -10.59 -0.33
N THR A 113 7.00 -11.91 -0.06
CA THR A 113 6.63 -12.92 -1.05
C THR A 113 5.20 -13.44 -0.86
N ASP A 114 4.57 -13.17 0.30
CA ASP A 114 3.22 -13.63 0.60
C ASP A 114 2.17 -12.61 0.11
N SER A 115 2.01 -11.50 0.82
CA SER A 115 1.11 -10.42 0.40
C SER A 115 1.76 -9.08 0.72
N ILE A 116 1.40 -8.07 -0.06
CA ILE A 116 1.94 -6.72 0.06
C ILE A 116 0.86 -5.82 0.64
N LEU A 117 1.14 -5.21 1.79
CA LEU A 117 0.22 -4.27 2.42
C LEU A 117 0.32 -2.92 1.71
N VAL A 118 -0.80 -2.45 1.18
CA VAL A 118 -0.86 -1.15 0.49
C VAL A 118 -1.35 -0.06 1.44
N GLU A 119 -0.81 1.14 1.31
CA GLU A 119 -1.22 2.30 2.11
C GLU A 119 -2.39 3.05 1.46
N ASP A 120 -2.33 3.23 0.15
CA ASP A 120 -3.38 3.91 -0.60
C ASP A 120 -3.48 3.35 -2.02
N ILE A 121 -4.64 3.55 -2.63
CA ILE A 121 -4.93 3.10 -4.00
C ILE A 121 -5.64 4.21 -4.74
N GLN A 122 -5.13 4.56 -5.92
CA GLN A 122 -5.78 5.49 -6.83
C GLN A 122 -6.25 4.73 -8.07
N LEU A 123 -7.53 4.86 -8.39
CA LEU A 123 -8.07 4.31 -9.64
C LEU A 123 -7.63 5.21 -10.79
N SER A 124 -6.84 4.65 -11.70
CA SER A 124 -6.30 5.38 -12.86
C SER A 124 -7.22 5.28 -14.07
N THR A 125 -7.92 4.16 -14.24
CA THR A 125 -8.86 3.97 -15.34
C THR A 125 -9.98 5.01 -15.29
N GLN A 126 -10.20 5.73 -16.37
CA GLN A 126 -11.19 6.82 -16.47
C GLN A 126 -12.55 6.26 -16.90
N ARG A 127 -13.35 5.77 -15.95
CA ARG A 127 -14.67 5.18 -16.21
C ARG A 127 -15.78 5.63 -15.26
N LEU A 128 -15.43 6.32 -14.19
CA LEU A 128 -16.42 6.82 -13.24
C LEU A 128 -16.83 8.24 -13.60
N ASP A 129 -18.13 8.51 -13.54
CA ASP A 129 -18.69 9.84 -13.82
C ASP A 129 -18.76 10.73 -12.61
#